data_fdc4518cc5bf928724076ccb1d9a80c5
#
_entry.id   fdc4518cc5bf928724076ccb1d9a80c5
#
_cell.length_a   1.000
_cell.length_b   1.000
_cell.length_c   1.000
_cell.angle_alpha   90.00
_cell.angle_beta   90.00
_cell.angle_gamma   90.00
#
_symmetry.space_group_name_H-M   'P 1'
#
loop_
_entity.id
_entity.type
_entity.pdbx_description
1 polymer ?
#
loop_
_entity_poly.entity_id
_entity_poly.type
_entity_poly.pdbx_seq_one_letter_code
_entity_poly.pdbx_strand_id
1 'polypeptide(L)'
;MTFDFTNKRAVICGGSRGIGRAIALGLAGAGADVSVCARGAEALEATRAEIAALGRKAHAGSADLGNADAIRAYIADAAAALGGIDILVNNASAFGSTDDEAGWMSSMAVDMMAIVHATHAALPFLKESKGTVINTSSVSALRSAARQPPYGAIKAAVIHYTNTQAAMYARDGIRVNGVAPGSIEFPGGVWDRRKTEAPRLYNAVLNSIPFGRLGHPEEVANVVMFLASPFASWVTGQTIVVDGGQML
;
A
#
# COMPACT_ATOMS: atom_id res chain seq x y z
N MET A 1 12.78 2.77 19.32
CA MET A 1 12.22 3.88 18.50
C MET A 1 10.72 3.73 18.54
N THR A 2 9.99 4.71 19.08
CA THR A 2 8.52 4.65 19.16
C THR A 2 7.96 5.62 18.12
N PHE A 3 7.06 5.13 17.26
CA PHE A 3 6.37 5.98 16.31
C PHE A 3 5.27 6.76 17.02
N ASP A 4 5.17 8.05 16.72
CA ASP A 4 4.07 8.92 17.16
C ASP A 4 3.46 9.60 15.93
N PHE A 5 2.20 9.28 15.66
CA PHE A 5 1.39 9.87 14.61
C PHE A 5 0.19 10.66 15.17
N THR A 6 0.27 11.10 16.42
CA THR A 6 -0.76 11.95 17.02
C THR A 6 -1.01 13.18 16.14
N ASN A 7 -2.28 13.48 15.89
CA ASN A 7 -2.75 14.55 14.99
C ASN A 7 -2.37 14.34 13.50
N LYS A 8 -1.95 13.15 13.09
CA LYS A 8 -1.75 12.80 11.67
C LYS A 8 -2.98 12.10 11.12
N ARG A 9 -3.26 12.36 9.85
CA ARG A 9 -4.41 11.87 9.10
C ARG A 9 -3.91 11.01 7.95
N ALA A 10 -4.20 9.71 8.01
CA ALA A 10 -3.72 8.73 7.06
C ALA A 10 -4.86 8.18 6.20
N VAL A 11 -4.63 8.10 4.90
CA VAL A 11 -5.55 7.52 3.92
C VAL A 11 -4.89 6.31 3.27
N ILE A 12 -5.52 5.12 3.38
CA ILE A 12 -4.98 3.87 2.86
C ILE A 12 -5.91 3.32 1.76
N CYS A 13 -5.45 3.40 0.52
CA CYS A 13 -6.12 2.79 -0.63
C CYS A 13 -5.84 1.28 -0.64
N GLY A 14 -6.87 0.45 -0.38
CA GLY A 14 -6.73 -1.00 -0.22
C GLY A 14 -6.45 -1.43 1.22
N GLY A 15 -7.22 -0.92 2.20
CA GLY A 15 -6.99 -1.08 3.63
C GLY A 15 -7.81 -2.17 4.35
N SER A 16 -8.59 -3.00 3.65
CA SER A 16 -9.53 -3.94 4.30
C SER A 16 -8.92 -5.25 4.77
N ARG A 17 -7.71 -5.61 4.34
CA ARG A 17 -7.05 -6.88 4.69
C ARG A 17 -5.54 -6.82 4.45
N GLY A 18 -4.81 -7.83 4.96
CA GLY A 18 -3.39 -8.04 4.71
C GLY A 18 -2.54 -6.81 5.01
N ILE A 19 -1.62 -6.47 4.11
CA ILE A 19 -0.66 -5.37 4.29
C ILE A 19 -1.37 -4.04 4.56
N GLY A 20 -2.40 -3.70 3.78
CA GLY A 20 -3.10 -2.42 3.95
C GLY A 20 -3.82 -2.30 5.30
N ARG A 21 -4.45 -3.40 5.78
CA ARG A 21 -5.05 -3.42 7.13
C ARG A 21 -3.97 -3.29 8.21
N ALA A 22 -2.85 -4.00 8.09
CA ALA A 22 -1.76 -3.89 9.06
C ALA A 22 -1.17 -2.48 9.11
N ILE A 23 -1.02 -1.80 7.96
CA ILE A 23 -0.60 -0.40 7.90
C ILE A 23 -1.63 0.50 8.61
N ALA A 24 -2.92 0.32 8.33
CA ALA A 24 -3.99 1.11 8.94
C ALA A 24 -4.00 0.99 10.46
N LEU A 25 -3.93 -0.24 10.97
CA LEU A 25 -3.90 -0.52 12.41
C LEU A 25 -2.60 -0.05 13.07
N GLY A 26 -1.45 -0.20 12.40
CA GLY A 26 -0.17 0.29 12.89
C GLY A 26 -0.16 1.81 13.06
N LEU A 27 -0.62 2.55 12.05
CA LEU A 27 -0.73 4.01 12.10
C LEU A 27 -1.74 4.47 13.17
N ALA A 28 -2.90 3.80 13.26
CA ALA A 28 -3.90 4.10 14.29
C ALA A 28 -3.38 3.82 15.71
N GLY A 29 -2.72 2.68 15.91
CA GLY A 29 -2.10 2.31 17.19
C GLY A 29 -1.00 3.30 17.62
N ALA A 30 -0.37 3.98 16.67
CA ALA A 30 0.60 5.03 16.91
C ALA A 30 -0.02 6.46 16.92
N GLY A 31 -1.34 6.58 16.96
CA GLY A 31 -2.04 7.84 17.21
C GLY A 31 -2.63 8.55 15.99
N ALA A 32 -2.53 8.00 14.77
CA ALA A 32 -3.14 8.61 13.58
C ALA A 32 -4.66 8.42 13.53
N ASP A 33 -5.35 9.40 12.97
CA ASP A 33 -6.70 9.23 12.46
C ASP A 33 -6.63 8.60 11.06
N VAL A 34 -7.48 7.60 10.77
CA VAL A 34 -7.29 6.74 9.61
C VAL A 34 -8.55 6.61 8.77
N SER A 35 -8.39 6.73 7.45
CA SER A 35 -9.38 6.35 6.46
C SER A 35 -8.89 5.17 5.63
N VAL A 36 -9.77 4.20 5.36
CA VAL A 36 -9.47 3.02 4.54
C VAL A 36 -10.51 2.87 3.44
N CYS A 37 -10.11 2.36 2.27
CA CYS A 37 -11.06 1.94 1.24
C CYS A 37 -10.77 0.56 0.68
N ALA A 38 -11.83 -0.08 0.22
CA ALA A 38 -11.83 -1.33 -0.53
C ALA A 38 -13.21 -1.54 -1.18
N ARG A 39 -13.35 -2.60 -1.98
CA ARG A 39 -14.64 -2.96 -2.60
C ARG A 39 -15.58 -3.72 -1.65
N GLY A 40 -15.02 -4.56 -0.78
CA GLY A 40 -15.78 -5.43 0.12
C GLY A 40 -16.19 -4.70 1.40
N ALA A 41 -17.49 -4.46 1.59
CA ALA A 41 -18.01 -3.66 2.69
C ALA A 41 -17.78 -4.29 4.06
N GLU A 42 -17.98 -5.60 4.21
CA GLU A 42 -17.85 -6.31 5.49
C GLU A 42 -16.44 -6.22 6.08
N ALA A 43 -15.41 -6.62 5.31
CA ALA A 43 -14.02 -6.57 5.75
C ALA A 43 -13.53 -5.13 5.95
N LEU A 44 -14.10 -4.18 5.19
CA LEU A 44 -13.81 -2.77 5.31
C LEU A 44 -14.36 -2.21 6.64
N GLU A 45 -15.61 -2.53 6.97
CA GLU A 45 -16.23 -2.11 8.21
C GLU A 45 -15.56 -2.76 9.44
N ALA A 46 -15.17 -4.03 9.35
CA ALA A 46 -14.40 -4.67 10.41
C ALA A 46 -13.09 -3.92 10.69
N THR A 47 -12.35 -3.54 9.66
CA THR A 47 -11.11 -2.74 9.83
C THR A 47 -11.40 -1.36 10.41
N ARG A 48 -12.48 -0.69 9.97
CA ARG A 48 -12.89 0.60 10.55
C ARG A 48 -13.20 0.49 12.05
N ALA A 49 -13.94 -0.56 12.45
CA ALA A 49 -14.26 -0.80 13.84
C ALA A 49 -13.02 -1.06 14.70
N GLU A 50 -12.05 -1.80 14.19
CA GLU A 50 -10.78 -2.03 14.87
C GLU A 50 -9.97 -0.73 15.07
N ILE A 51 -9.91 0.14 14.05
CA ILE A 51 -9.30 1.48 14.16
C ILE A 51 -10.02 2.32 15.23
N ALA A 52 -11.35 2.33 15.22
CA ALA A 52 -12.14 3.05 16.20
C ALA A 52 -11.93 2.54 17.64
N ALA A 53 -11.73 1.22 17.80
CA ALA A 53 -11.44 0.61 19.10
C ALA A 53 -10.08 1.05 19.69
N LEU A 54 -9.17 1.54 18.86
CA LEU A 54 -7.90 2.16 19.29
C LEU A 54 -8.09 3.63 19.72
N GLY A 55 -9.33 4.12 19.79
CA GLY A 55 -9.65 5.48 20.20
C GLY A 55 -9.34 6.55 19.13
N ARG A 56 -9.23 6.14 17.86
CA ARG A 56 -8.92 7.05 16.74
C ARG A 56 -10.15 7.33 15.89
N LYS A 57 -10.14 8.49 15.22
CA LYS A 57 -11.14 8.76 14.18
C LYS A 57 -10.94 7.76 13.03
N ALA A 58 -11.99 7.01 12.71
CA ALA A 58 -11.98 5.94 11.73
C ALA A 58 -13.03 6.21 10.64
N HIS A 59 -12.58 6.36 9.41
CA HIS A 59 -13.43 6.50 8.23
C HIS A 59 -13.23 5.31 7.30
N ALA A 60 -14.28 4.86 6.63
CA ALA A 60 -14.23 3.81 5.62
C ALA A 60 -15.13 4.18 4.44
N GLY A 61 -14.61 4.03 3.22
CA GLY A 61 -15.34 4.27 1.99
C GLY A 61 -15.26 3.07 1.04
N SER A 62 -16.41 2.58 0.55
CA SER A 62 -16.40 1.58 -0.53
C SER A 62 -16.01 2.26 -1.83
N ALA A 63 -14.91 1.80 -2.46
CA ALA A 63 -14.43 2.35 -3.72
C ALA A 63 -13.83 1.25 -4.60
N ASP A 64 -14.19 1.26 -5.89
CA ASP A 64 -13.47 0.51 -6.90
C ASP A 64 -12.27 1.34 -7.37
N LEU A 65 -11.09 0.89 -7.02
CA LEU A 65 -9.83 1.57 -7.36
C LEU A 65 -9.43 1.39 -8.85
N GLY A 66 -10.20 0.65 -9.64
CA GLY A 66 -10.14 0.69 -11.10
C GLY A 66 -10.93 1.86 -11.72
N ASN A 67 -11.70 2.61 -10.93
CA ASN A 67 -12.54 3.71 -11.39
C ASN A 67 -12.01 5.06 -10.85
N ALA A 68 -11.62 5.94 -11.76
CA ALA A 68 -11.04 7.23 -11.43
C ALA A 68 -11.98 8.16 -10.65
N ASP A 69 -13.30 8.14 -10.97
CA ASP A 69 -14.28 8.99 -10.29
C ASP A 69 -14.54 8.48 -8.87
N ALA A 70 -14.62 7.15 -8.68
CA ALA A 70 -14.75 6.54 -7.36
C ALA A 70 -13.54 6.87 -6.47
N ILE A 71 -12.33 6.87 -7.04
CA ILE A 71 -11.11 7.26 -6.31
C ILE A 71 -11.19 8.73 -5.87
N ARG A 72 -11.54 9.63 -6.79
CA ARG A 72 -11.64 11.08 -6.48
C ARG A 72 -12.68 11.35 -5.39
N ALA A 73 -13.85 10.73 -5.50
CA ALA A 73 -14.90 10.84 -4.50
C ALA A 73 -14.43 10.34 -3.13
N TYR A 74 -13.84 9.14 -3.08
CA TYR A 74 -13.32 8.58 -1.83
C TYR A 74 -12.26 9.47 -1.18
N ILE A 75 -11.29 10.00 -1.93
CA ILE A 75 -10.24 10.87 -1.37
C ILE A 75 -10.84 12.17 -0.81
N ALA A 76 -11.83 12.76 -1.50
CA ALA A 76 -12.54 13.95 -1.00
C ALA A 76 -13.31 13.66 0.30
N ASP A 77 -14.05 12.54 0.35
CA ASP A 77 -14.80 12.12 1.53
C ASP A 77 -13.86 11.80 2.72
N ALA A 78 -12.74 11.12 2.46
CA ALA A 78 -11.73 10.83 3.47
C ALA A 78 -11.11 12.11 4.04
N ALA A 79 -10.76 13.07 3.18
CA ALA A 79 -10.23 14.36 3.58
C ALA A 79 -11.24 15.16 4.43
N ALA A 80 -12.51 15.17 4.03
CA ALA A 80 -13.58 15.82 4.80
C ALA A 80 -13.78 15.14 6.17
N ALA A 81 -13.83 13.81 6.20
CA ALA A 81 -14.03 13.04 7.43
C ALA A 81 -12.87 13.24 8.42
N LEU A 82 -11.61 13.26 7.95
CA LEU A 82 -10.44 13.39 8.81
C LEU A 82 -10.04 14.85 9.08
N GLY A 83 -10.46 15.78 8.25
CA GLY A 83 -10.05 17.20 8.28
C GLY A 83 -8.76 17.47 7.52
N GLY A 84 -8.42 16.65 6.53
CA GLY A 84 -7.25 16.75 5.65
C GLY A 84 -6.49 15.44 5.49
N ILE A 85 -5.31 15.46 4.84
CA ILE A 85 -4.47 14.27 4.60
C ILE A 85 -3.01 14.63 4.85
N ASP A 86 -2.34 13.87 5.71
CA ASP A 86 -0.88 13.96 5.96
C ASP A 86 -0.14 12.79 5.31
N ILE A 87 -0.77 11.60 5.25
CA ILE A 87 -0.15 10.36 4.78
C ILE A 87 -1.12 9.71 3.78
N LEU A 88 -0.65 9.48 2.55
CA LEU A 88 -1.35 8.67 1.56
C LEU A 88 -0.59 7.36 1.33
N VAL A 89 -1.27 6.23 1.49
CA VAL A 89 -0.71 4.91 1.18
C VAL A 89 -1.48 4.28 0.03
N ASN A 90 -0.82 4.10 -1.10
CA ASN A 90 -1.33 3.41 -2.28
C ASN A 90 -0.92 1.93 -2.20
N ASN A 91 -1.81 1.07 -1.69
CA ASN A 91 -1.51 -0.34 -1.43
C ASN A 91 -2.37 -1.33 -2.25
N ALA A 92 -3.45 -0.90 -2.86
CA ALA A 92 -4.32 -1.80 -3.63
C ALA A 92 -3.60 -2.47 -4.80
N SER A 93 -4.03 -3.68 -5.14
CA SER A 93 -3.56 -4.41 -6.30
C SER A 93 -4.66 -5.30 -6.90
N ALA A 94 -4.68 -5.41 -8.22
CA ALA A 94 -5.52 -6.35 -8.96
C ALA A 94 -4.85 -7.72 -9.11
N PHE A 95 -3.52 -7.83 -8.93
CA PHE A 95 -2.75 -9.05 -9.16
C PHE A 95 -2.97 -9.66 -10.56
N GLY A 96 -3.00 -8.83 -11.62
CA GLY A 96 -3.12 -9.32 -13.00
C GLY A 96 -2.05 -10.36 -13.31
N SER A 97 -2.45 -11.62 -13.51
CA SER A 97 -1.52 -12.74 -13.63
C SER A 97 -1.44 -13.31 -15.05
N THR A 98 -2.47 -13.12 -15.86
CA THR A 98 -2.53 -13.65 -17.23
C THR A 98 -1.85 -12.68 -18.22
N ASP A 99 -1.06 -13.24 -19.16
CA ASP A 99 -0.42 -12.45 -20.22
C ASP A 99 -1.40 -12.27 -21.40
N ASP A 100 -2.50 -11.59 -21.11
CA ASP A 100 -3.56 -11.22 -22.05
C ASP A 100 -4.03 -9.78 -21.79
N GLU A 101 -4.82 -9.23 -22.71
CA GLU A 101 -5.32 -7.85 -22.61
C GLU A 101 -6.02 -7.58 -21.27
N ALA A 102 -6.83 -8.52 -20.78
CA ALA A 102 -7.56 -8.36 -19.52
C ALA A 102 -6.62 -8.27 -18.29
N GLY A 103 -5.58 -9.10 -18.23
CA GLY A 103 -4.54 -9.06 -17.19
C GLY A 103 -3.76 -7.75 -17.21
N TRP A 104 -3.37 -7.28 -18.40
CA TRP A 104 -2.69 -6.00 -18.57
C TRP A 104 -3.57 -4.81 -18.18
N MET A 105 -4.82 -4.76 -18.65
CA MET A 105 -5.75 -3.68 -18.33
C MET A 105 -6.07 -3.64 -16.84
N SER A 106 -6.26 -4.79 -16.21
CA SER A 106 -6.54 -4.89 -14.77
C SER A 106 -5.37 -4.36 -13.94
N SER A 107 -4.12 -4.79 -14.23
CA SER A 107 -2.94 -4.30 -13.54
C SER A 107 -2.71 -2.81 -13.81
N MET A 108 -2.89 -2.34 -15.05
CA MET A 108 -2.75 -0.92 -15.37
C MET A 108 -3.76 -0.08 -14.58
N ALA A 109 -5.03 -0.49 -14.54
CA ALA A 109 -6.08 0.28 -13.88
C ALA A 109 -5.87 0.39 -12.35
N VAL A 110 -5.59 -0.74 -11.67
CA VAL A 110 -5.56 -0.76 -10.20
C VAL A 110 -4.14 -0.61 -9.65
N ASP A 111 -3.12 -1.20 -10.29
CA ASP A 111 -1.76 -1.15 -9.75
C ASP A 111 -0.99 0.12 -10.17
N MET A 112 -1.43 0.82 -11.25
CA MET A 112 -0.79 2.05 -11.72
C MET A 112 -1.73 3.26 -11.66
N MET A 113 -2.86 3.23 -12.39
CA MET A 113 -3.71 4.40 -12.52
C MET A 113 -4.39 4.79 -11.21
N ALA A 114 -4.68 3.84 -10.32
CA ALA A 114 -5.18 4.18 -8.99
C ALA A 114 -4.16 5.04 -8.20
N ILE A 115 -2.86 4.74 -8.29
CA ILE A 115 -1.80 5.55 -7.66
C ILE A 115 -1.83 6.98 -8.22
N VAL A 116 -1.93 7.11 -9.55
CA VAL A 116 -1.99 8.42 -10.22
C VAL A 116 -3.20 9.22 -9.73
N HIS A 117 -4.40 8.62 -9.81
CA HIS A 117 -5.64 9.31 -9.45
C HIS A 117 -5.73 9.65 -7.96
N ALA A 118 -5.36 8.72 -7.07
CA ALA A 118 -5.39 8.95 -5.64
C ALA A 118 -4.38 10.04 -5.22
N THR A 119 -3.15 9.99 -5.78
CA THR A 119 -2.14 11.01 -5.46
C THR A 119 -2.57 12.39 -5.97
N HIS A 120 -3.07 12.50 -7.21
CA HIS A 120 -3.55 13.77 -7.74
C HIS A 120 -4.72 14.36 -6.92
N ALA A 121 -5.68 13.51 -6.51
CA ALA A 121 -6.80 13.95 -5.69
C ALA A 121 -6.36 14.38 -4.27
N ALA A 122 -5.35 13.71 -3.70
CA ALA A 122 -4.82 14.04 -2.38
C ALA A 122 -3.83 15.21 -2.37
N LEU A 123 -3.29 15.61 -3.54
CA LEU A 123 -2.19 16.56 -3.66
C LEU A 123 -2.45 17.91 -2.98
N PRO A 124 -3.64 18.55 -3.07
CA PRO A 124 -3.91 19.80 -2.36
C PRO A 124 -3.69 19.67 -0.84
N PHE A 125 -4.19 18.61 -0.24
CA PHE A 125 -4.08 18.33 1.20
C PHE A 125 -2.64 17.99 1.61
N LEU A 126 -1.94 17.22 0.76
CA LEU A 126 -0.54 16.86 0.97
C LEU A 126 0.41 18.07 0.88
N LYS A 127 0.10 19.05 0.01
CA LYS A 127 0.84 20.32 -0.05
C LYS A 127 0.65 21.15 1.21
N GLU A 128 -0.56 21.25 1.71
CA GLU A 128 -0.88 21.97 2.96
C GLU A 128 -0.15 21.37 4.16
N SER A 129 -0.17 20.04 4.28
CA SER A 129 0.43 19.31 5.41
C SER A 129 1.93 19.07 5.28
N LYS A 130 2.53 19.32 4.10
CA LYS A 130 3.88 18.84 3.71
C LYS A 130 4.01 17.34 3.97
N GLY A 131 3.02 16.60 3.48
CA GLY A 131 2.77 15.22 3.82
C GLY A 131 3.69 14.22 3.14
N THR A 132 3.27 12.95 3.14
CA THR A 132 4.02 11.89 2.49
C THR A 132 3.13 10.93 1.72
N VAL A 133 3.65 10.37 0.63
CA VAL A 133 3.03 9.32 -0.18
C VAL A 133 3.88 8.07 -0.09
N ILE A 134 3.25 6.92 0.14
CA ILE A 134 3.90 5.60 0.12
C ILE A 134 3.20 4.73 -0.93
N ASN A 135 3.97 4.28 -1.92
CA ASN A 135 3.47 3.40 -2.97
C ASN A 135 3.91 1.95 -2.72
N THR A 136 2.99 1.00 -2.83
CA THR A 136 3.31 -0.42 -2.69
C THR A 136 3.63 -1.02 -4.06
N SER A 137 4.92 -1.34 -4.27
CA SER A 137 5.43 -2.12 -5.39
C SER A 137 5.49 -3.62 -5.02
N SER A 138 6.49 -4.34 -5.49
CA SER A 138 6.72 -5.77 -5.21
C SER A 138 8.15 -6.15 -5.60
N VAL A 139 8.71 -7.20 -5.01
CA VAL A 139 9.94 -7.85 -5.50
C VAL A 139 9.78 -8.37 -6.93
N SER A 140 8.55 -8.62 -7.41
CA SER A 140 8.27 -8.97 -8.81
C SER A 140 8.66 -7.86 -9.80
N ALA A 141 8.83 -6.63 -9.34
CA ALA A 141 9.33 -5.50 -10.11
C ALA A 141 10.85 -5.56 -10.37
N LEU A 142 11.57 -6.29 -9.55
CA LEU A 142 13.05 -6.30 -9.51
C LEU A 142 13.67 -7.52 -10.16
N ARG A 143 12.85 -8.48 -10.59
CA ARG A 143 13.28 -9.69 -11.31
C ARG A 143 12.23 -10.11 -12.33
N SER A 144 12.55 -11.08 -13.17
CA SER A 144 11.58 -11.63 -14.12
C SER A 144 10.37 -12.24 -13.40
N ALA A 145 9.16 -11.87 -13.85
CA ALA A 145 7.90 -12.28 -13.27
C ALA A 145 7.10 -13.14 -14.27
N ALA A 146 7.70 -14.22 -14.78
CA ALA A 146 7.15 -15.04 -15.86
C ALA A 146 5.75 -15.63 -15.58
N ARG A 147 5.34 -15.74 -14.32
CA ARG A 147 4.01 -16.24 -13.92
C ARG A 147 2.94 -15.13 -13.80
N GLN A 148 3.34 -13.89 -13.87
CA GLN A 148 2.48 -12.71 -13.73
C GLN A 148 3.11 -11.51 -14.46
N PRO A 149 3.26 -11.59 -15.81
CA PRO A 149 3.99 -10.59 -16.57
C PRO A 149 3.44 -9.17 -16.43
N PRO A 150 2.09 -8.93 -16.49
CA PRO A 150 1.55 -7.58 -16.32
C PRO A 150 1.86 -7.01 -14.94
N TYR A 151 1.66 -7.83 -13.89
CA TYR A 151 1.91 -7.40 -12.52
C TYR A 151 3.36 -6.96 -12.30
N GLY A 152 4.32 -7.79 -12.72
CA GLY A 152 5.75 -7.48 -12.57
C GLY A 152 6.15 -6.20 -13.30
N ALA A 153 5.72 -6.05 -14.54
CA ALA A 153 6.02 -4.87 -15.37
C ALA A 153 5.39 -3.59 -14.78
N ILE A 154 4.11 -3.64 -14.37
CA ILE A 154 3.45 -2.49 -13.78
C ILE A 154 4.07 -2.14 -12.41
N LYS A 155 4.44 -3.12 -11.58
CA LYS A 155 5.13 -2.84 -10.31
C LYS A 155 6.54 -2.25 -10.51
N ALA A 156 7.22 -2.55 -11.62
CA ALA A 156 8.45 -1.86 -12.01
C ALA A 156 8.17 -0.40 -12.41
N ALA A 157 7.09 -0.15 -13.18
CA ALA A 157 6.65 1.21 -13.47
C ALA A 157 6.31 2.01 -12.21
N VAL A 158 5.71 1.38 -11.18
CA VAL A 158 5.43 2.01 -9.87
C VAL A 158 6.72 2.45 -9.18
N ILE A 159 7.80 1.66 -9.21
CA ILE A 159 9.11 2.07 -8.66
C ILE A 159 9.62 3.32 -9.36
N HIS A 160 9.62 3.32 -10.69
CA HIS A 160 10.06 4.49 -11.46
C HIS A 160 9.18 5.71 -11.20
N TYR A 161 7.86 5.53 -11.15
CA TYR A 161 6.92 6.62 -10.90
C TYR A 161 7.05 7.18 -9.49
N THR A 162 7.33 6.35 -8.48
CA THR A 162 7.63 6.80 -7.11
C THR A 162 8.81 7.77 -7.08
N ASN A 163 9.89 7.45 -7.79
CA ASN A 163 11.04 8.32 -7.92
C ASN A 163 10.68 9.64 -8.66
N THR A 164 9.91 9.54 -9.75
CA THR A 164 9.44 10.71 -10.50
C THR A 164 8.55 11.61 -9.64
N GLN A 165 7.58 11.05 -8.91
CA GLN A 165 6.71 11.81 -8.00
C GLN A 165 7.54 12.51 -6.90
N ALA A 166 8.55 11.84 -6.36
CA ALA A 166 9.46 12.44 -5.37
C ALA A 166 10.14 13.71 -5.92
N ALA A 167 10.66 13.64 -7.14
CA ALA A 167 11.27 14.80 -7.80
C ALA A 167 10.24 15.91 -8.08
N MET A 168 9.03 15.56 -8.55
CA MET A 168 7.96 16.51 -8.85
C MET A 168 7.49 17.30 -7.62
N TYR A 169 7.38 16.62 -6.46
CA TYR A 169 6.74 17.21 -5.27
C TYR A 169 7.72 17.64 -4.18
N ALA A 170 9.02 17.45 -4.38
CA ALA A 170 10.05 17.81 -3.40
C ALA A 170 10.00 19.29 -2.98
N ARG A 171 9.76 20.20 -3.92
CA ARG A 171 9.67 21.65 -3.64
C ARG A 171 8.43 22.02 -2.82
N ASP A 172 7.40 21.20 -2.85
CA ASP A 172 6.20 21.35 -2.02
C ASP A 172 6.41 20.76 -0.60
N GLY A 173 7.59 20.18 -0.33
CA GLY A 173 7.93 19.56 0.94
C GLY A 173 7.32 18.17 1.12
N ILE A 174 6.77 17.57 0.06
CA ILE A 174 6.15 16.24 0.08
C ILE A 174 7.22 15.19 -0.19
N ARG A 175 7.29 14.17 0.67
CA ARG A 175 8.14 12.99 0.44
C ARG A 175 7.33 11.90 -0.24
N VAL A 176 7.93 11.23 -1.22
CA VAL A 176 7.31 10.08 -1.89
C VAL A 176 8.29 8.93 -1.86
N ASN A 177 7.88 7.81 -1.26
CA ASN A 177 8.69 6.60 -1.16
C ASN A 177 7.84 5.37 -1.51
N GLY A 178 8.49 4.22 -1.63
CA GLY A 178 7.84 2.96 -1.90
C GLY A 178 8.32 1.84 -0.99
N VAL A 179 7.53 0.79 -0.93
CA VAL A 179 7.93 -0.51 -0.41
C VAL A 179 7.78 -1.57 -1.50
N ALA A 180 8.69 -2.55 -1.53
CA ALA A 180 8.64 -3.71 -2.42
C ALA A 180 8.57 -4.99 -1.58
N PRO A 181 7.36 -5.41 -1.15
CA PRO A 181 7.20 -6.62 -0.36
C PRO A 181 7.58 -7.87 -1.15
N GLY A 182 8.15 -8.85 -0.45
CA GLY A 182 8.30 -10.23 -0.90
C GLY A 182 7.01 -11.02 -0.76
N SER A 183 7.15 -12.31 -0.47
CA SER A 183 6.02 -13.21 -0.24
C SER A 183 5.47 -13.02 1.18
N ILE A 184 4.33 -12.35 1.29
CA ILE A 184 3.67 -12.01 2.56
C ILE A 184 2.44 -12.88 2.75
N GLU A 185 2.37 -13.56 3.90
CA GLU A 185 1.30 -14.48 4.25
C GLU A 185 0.34 -13.87 5.27
N PHE A 186 -0.96 -14.01 5.02
CA PHE A 186 -2.04 -13.63 5.93
C PHE A 186 -3.31 -14.43 5.60
N PRO A 187 -4.24 -14.61 6.55
CA PRO A 187 -5.48 -15.36 6.33
C PRO A 187 -6.28 -14.86 5.12
N GLY A 188 -6.67 -15.77 4.22
CA GLY A 188 -7.37 -15.45 2.97
C GLY A 188 -6.51 -14.77 1.90
N GLY A 189 -5.22 -14.60 2.14
CA GLY A 189 -4.25 -14.06 1.18
C GLY A 189 -3.87 -15.05 0.08
N VAL A 190 -3.09 -14.58 -0.90
CA VAL A 190 -2.63 -15.42 -2.03
C VAL A 190 -1.78 -16.58 -1.52
N TRP A 191 -0.87 -16.34 -0.59
CA TRP A 191 0.04 -17.37 -0.08
C TRP A 191 -0.66 -18.35 0.86
N ASP A 192 -1.63 -17.90 1.63
CA ASP A 192 -2.47 -18.75 2.46
C ASP A 192 -3.25 -19.78 1.60
N ARG A 193 -3.88 -19.32 0.51
CA ARG A 193 -4.54 -20.24 -0.45
C ARG A 193 -3.54 -21.17 -1.13
N ARG A 194 -2.37 -20.69 -1.53
CA ARG A 194 -1.35 -21.51 -2.21
C ARG A 194 -0.79 -22.67 -1.36
N LYS A 195 -0.91 -22.60 -0.03
CA LYS A 195 -0.59 -23.77 0.83
C LYS A 195 -1.34 -25.01 0.42
N THR A 196 -2.61 -24.87 0.07
CA THR A 196 -3.51 -25.98 -0.28
C THR A 196 -3.67 -26.14 -1.79
N GLU A 197 -3.81 -25.05 -2.55
CA GLU A 197 -4.09 -25.07 -3.98
C GLU A 197 -2.85 -25.37 -4.83
N ALA A 198 -1.66 -24.94 -4.36
CA ALA A 198 -0.40 -25.10 -5.08
C ALA A 198 0.80 -25.36 -4.13
N PRO A 199 0.79 -26.47 -3.35
CA PRO A 199 1.79 -26.70 -2.29
C PRO A 199 3.23 -26.78 -2.81
N ARG A 200 3.44 -27.28 -4.03
CA ARG A 200 4.78 -27.32 -4.65
C ARG A 200 5.34 -25.90 -4.87
N LEU A 201 4.49 -24.99 -5.33
CA LEU A 201 4.88 -23.59 -5.53
C LEU A 201 5.13 -22.90 -4.18
N TYR A 202 4.22 -23.11 -3.20
CA TYR A 202 4.38 -22.57 -1.86
C TYR A 202 5.72 -22.97 -1.25
N ASN A 203 6.02 -24.28 -1.23
CA ASN A 203 7.26 -24.81 -0.68
C ASN A 203 8.51 -24.34 -1.44
N ALA A 204 8.44 -24.25 -2.77
CA ALA A 204 9.57 -23.73 -3.56
C ALA A 204 9.88 -22.27 -3.21
N VAL A 205 8.86 -21.44 -2.98
CA VAL A 205 9.06 -20.06 -2.56
C VAL A 205 9.53 -19.98 -1.12
N LEU A 206 8.92 -20.73 -0.20
CA LEU A 206 9.35 -20.80 1.19
C LEU A 206 10.84 -21.14 1.30
N ASN A 207 11.30 -22.17 0.58
CA ASN A 207 12.69 -22.60 0.57
C ASN A 207 13.65 -21.60 -0.09
N SER A 208 13.13 -20.66 -0.89
CA SER A 208 13.95 -19.59 -1.50
C SER A 208 14.16 -18.38 -0.60
N ILE A 209 13.49 -18.33 0.56
CA ILE A 209 13.60 -17.20 1.49
C ILE A 209 14.64 -17.55 2.56
N PRO A 210 15.78 -16.83 2.64
CA PRO A 210 16.82 -17.13 3.64
C PRO A 210 16.35 -17.10 5.09
N PHE A 211 15.35 -16.28 5.43
CA PHE A 211 14.77 -16.24 6.78
C PHE A 211 13.90 -17.48 7.13
N GLY A 212 13.72 -18.43 6.20
CA GLY A 212 13.03 -19.71 6.42
C GLY A 212 11.52 -19.61 6.62
N ARG A 213 10.91 -18.46 6.34
CA ARG A 213 9.47 -18.22 6.42
C ARG A 213 9.02 -17.16 5.46
N LEU A 214 7.72 -17.12 5.18
CA LEU A 214 7.11 -15.97 4.53
C LEU A 214 7.04 -14.79 5.51
N GLY A 215 6.97 -13.58 4.97
CA GLY A 215 6.80 -12.37 5.77
C GLY A 215 5.37 -12.21 6.27
N HIS A 216 5.20 -11.38 7.29
CA HIS A 216 3.90 -10.98 7.82
C HIS A 216 3.55 -9.55 7.41
N PRO A 217 2.25 -9.19 7.29
CA PRO A 217 1.80 -7.84 6.95
C PRO A 217 2.39 -6.74 7.83
N GLU A 218 2.57 -7.03 9.12
CA GLU A 218 3.10 -6.11 10.12
C GLU A 218 4.56 -5.72 9.85
N GLU A 219 5.35 -6.59 9.24
CA GLU A 219 6.74 -6.31 8.87
C GLU A 219 6.82 -5.28 7.75
N VAL A 220 5.89 -5.33 6.79
CA VAL A 220 5.74 -4.30 5.76
C VAL A 220 5.21 -3.00 6.37
N ALA A 221 4.21 -3.11 7.26
CA ALA A 221 3.61 -1.96 7.94
C ALA A 221 4.67 -1.18 8.74
N ASN A 222 5.58 -1.85 9.43
CA ASN A 222 6.67 -1.20 10.17
C ASN A 222 7.57 -0.34 9.27
N VAL A 223 7.88 -0.82 8.06
CA VAL A 223 8.68 -0.04 7.09
C VAL A 223 7.86 1.14 6.54
N VAL A 224 6.58 0.96 6.27
CA VAL A 224 5.68 2.06 5.86
C VAL A 224 5.60 3.12 6.96
N MET A 225 5.44 2.71 8.22
CA MET A 225 5.43 3.63 9.37
C MET A 225 6.75 4.39 9.50
N PHE A 226 7.91 3.73 9.32
CA PHE A 226 9.20 4.40 9.28
C PHE A 226 9.22 5.47 8.18
N LEU A 227 8.87 5.12 6.94
CA LEU A 227 8.86 6.04 5.80
C LEU A 227 7.86 7.19 5.99
N ALA A 228 6.75 6.96 6.67
CA ALA A 228 5.75 7.99 6.98
C ALA A 228 6.19 8.91 8.12
N SER A 229 7.08 8.47 9.00
CA SER A 229 7.48 9.17 10.22
C SER A 229 8.50 10.30 9.99
N PRO A 230 8.72 11.17 10.98
CA PRO A 230 9.81 12.16 10.99
C PRO A 230 11.21 11.52 10.94
N PHE A 231 11.37 10.26 11.33
CA PHE A 231 12.65 9.54 11.24
C PHE A 231 13.14 9.38 9.80
N ALA A 232 12.22 9.43 8.81
CA ALA A 232 12.53 9.42 7.38
C ALA A 232 12.46 10.81 6.74
N SER A 233 12.66 11.90 7.50
CA SER A 233 12.52 13.28 7.02
C SER A 233 13.47 13.63 5.87
N TRP A 234 14.57 12.90 5.71
CA TRP A 234 15.55 13.09 4.63
C TRP A 234 15.52 11.95 3.59
N VAL A 235 14.45 11.14 3.59
CA VAL A 235 14.26 10.00 2.69
C VAL A 235 13.12 10.30 1.73
N THR A 236 13.43 10.40 0.44
CA THR A 236 12.44 10.54 -0.64
C THR A 236 12.96 9.86 -1.91
N GLY A 237 12.07 9.39 -2.77
CA GLY A 237 12.39 8.68 -4.01
C GLY A 237 12.90 7.26 -3.81
N GLN A 238 12.86 6.71 -2.60
CA GLN A 238 13.39 5.37 -2.31
C GLN A 238 12.29 4.31 -2.35
N THR A 239 12.65 3.11 -2.79
CA THR A 239 11.82 1.91 -2.64
C THR A 239 12.58 0.88 -1.80
N ILE A 240 12.01 0.55 -0.63
CA ILE A 240 12.65 -0.40 0.30
C ILE A 240 12.09 -1.80 0.06
N VAL A 241 12.96 -2.76 -0.17
CA VAL A 241 12.61 -4.19 -0.27
C VAL A 241 12.36 -4.74 1.13
N VAL A 242 11.24 -5.47 1.29
CA VAL A 242 10.83 -6.09 2.56
C VAL A 242 10.48 -7.55 2.29
N ASP A 243 11.49 -8.44 2.28
CA ASP A 243 11.35 -9.76 1.68
C ASP A 243 12.07 -10.92 2.41
N GLY A 244 12.71 -10.69 3.55
CA GLY A 244 13.47 -11.72 4.28
C GLY A 244 14.66 -12.30 3.50
N GLY A 245 15.20 -11.54 2.54
CA GLY A 245 16.30 -11.95 1.68
C GLY A 245 15.88 -12.73 0.43
N GLN A 246 14.59 -12.76 0.07
CA GLN A 246 14.08 -13.49 -1.09
C GLN A 246 14.73 -13.08 -2.42
N MET A 247 15.33 -11.89 -2.47
CA MET A 247 16.01 -11.34 -3.65
C MET A 247 17.53 -11.53 -3.66
N LEU A 248 18.12 -12.13 -2.63
CA LEU A 248 19.55 -12.39 -2.52
C LEU A 248 20.00 -13.64 -3.28
#